data_b2507c2be6901ed5419ef833eceadd73
#
_entry.id   b2507c2be6901ed5419ef833eceadd73
#
_cell.length_a   1.000
_cell.length_b   1.000
_cell.length_c   1.000
_cell.angle_alpha   90.00
_cell.angle_beta   90.00
_cell.angle_gamma   90.00
#
_symmetry.space_group_name_H-M   'P 1'
#
loop_
_entity.id
_entity.type
_entity.pdbx_description
1 polymer ?
#
loop_
_entity_poly.entity_id
_entity_poly.type
_entity_poly.pdbx_seq_one_letter_code
_entity_poly.pdbx_strand_id
1 'polypeptide(L)'
;MTGWRKGILGLLILVLTVVPGFGDAQQAPKGTIKIYTSWPMQGAMIPEGTAMKRAVDLAVEHSGGAIAGYRIQVVNLDDASPVTGTWDGTIEAENAQKAVTDKDAMAYIGTYNSGAAKVSIPITNKAGLVMITPANTWPGLTKPGFDKGEPDIYRPAGNVNYFRTHPADDLQGAAGAAWSKCLGFKRVYVLDDRQLYGKGIADVFDREARRLGLQVVGHDGVESTAIDFRALLTKVKAAKPDLVYGGFVIDSGAVQIIQQMKALGMFDTGMKFMGPDGLYSPGLVEQATPAAVNNIVYLTFPGVPPDQLPGDAAKKFYTDYKTKYKEEPIGWSLYAYQSATVVLDAVKRAGVKDRAKILDAVRKTKNFPGITGTFSFDKNGDTTRTDMAGYLVQEGKFQFLRVIGKDMKC
;
A
#
# COMPACT_ATOMS: atom_id res chain seq x y z
N MET A 1 -94.63 -37.28 -26.03
CA MET A 1 -94.88 -35.91 -25.49
C MET A 1 -93.54 -35.27 -25.18
N THR A 2 -93.31 -34.31 -25.91
CA THR A 2 -92.04 -33.59 -26.15
C THR A 2 -91.69 -32.60 -25.05
N GLY A 3 -90.45 -32.57 -24.62
CA GLY A 3 -89.92 -31.57 -23.69
C GLY A 3 -88.53 -31.09 -24.12
N TRP A 4 -88.53 -29.95 -24.81
CA TRP A 4 -87.33 -29.26 -25.25
C TRP A 4 -86.68 -28.52 -24.08
N ARG A 5 -85.42 -28.81 -23.82
CA ARG A 5 -84.59 -27.96 -22.93
C ARG A 5 -83.61 -27.16 -23.77
N LYS A 6 -83.74 -25.83 -23.71
CA LYS A 6 -82.85 -24.83 -24.30
C LYS A 6 -81.57 -24.76 -23.37
N GLY A 7 -80.39 -25.08 -23.91
CA GLY A 7 -79.17 -24.84 -23.29
C GLY A 7 -78.66 -23.41 -23.61
N ILE A 8 -78.38 -22.62 -22.59
CA ILE A 8 -77.73 -21.28 -22.69
C ILE A 8 -76.22 -21.49 -22.69
N LEU A 9 -75.62 -21.16 -23.85
CA LEU A 9 -74.14 -21.13 -23.99
C LEU A 9 -73.62 -19.82 -23.43
N GLY A 10 -73.06 -19.83 -22.23
CA GLY A 10 -72.37 -18.69 -21.64
C GLY A 10 -70.98 -18.52 -22.25
N LEU A 11 -70.77 -17.43 -22.95
CA LEU A 11 -69.50 -17.03 -23.53
C LEU A 11 -68.63 -16.40 -22.40
N LEU A 12 -67.61 -17.12 -21.89
CA LEU A 12 -66.63 -16.60 -20.95
C LEU A 12 -65.61 -15.77 -21.74
N ILE A 13 -65.67 -14.44 -21.65
CA ILE A 13 -64.66 -13.53 -22.18
C ILE A 13 -63.53 -13.48 -21.15
N LEU A 14 -62.40 -14.11 -21.46
CA LEU A 14 -61.17 -14.03 -20.70
C LEU A 14 -60.46 -12.70 -21.03
N VAL A 15 -60.59 -11.71 -20.17
CA VAL A 15 -59.85 -10.45 -20.27
C VAL A 15 -58.43 -10.69 -19.76
N LEU A 16 -57.51 -10.91 -20.71
CA LEU A 16 -56.06 -10.89 -20.39
C LEU A 16 -55.64 -9.44 -20.10
N THR A 17 -55.52 -9.09 -18.82
CA THR A 17 -54.80 -7.88 -18.41
C THR A 17 -53.33 -8.09 -18.63
N VAL A 18 -52.79 -7.53 -19.73
CA VAL A 18 -51.34 -7.36 -19.91
C VAL A 18 -50.87 -6.31 -18.92
N VAL A 19 -50.28 -6.75 -17.81
CA VAL A 19 -49.51 -5.86 -16.89
C VAL A 19 -48.22 -5.54 -17.63
N PRO A 20 -47.93 -4.27 -17.98
CA PRO A 20 -46.63 -3.91 -18.51
C PRO A 20 -45.63 -4.10 -17.37
N GLY A 21 -44.77 -5.14 -17.47
CA GLY A 21 -43.62 -5.28 -16.63
C GLY A 21 -42.72 -4.08 -16.88
N PHE A 22 -42.64 -3.17 -15.91
CA PHE A 22 -41.56 -2.20 -15.84
C PHE A 22 -40.27 -2.99 -15.59
N GLY A 23 -39.70 -3.55 -16.65
CA GLY A 23 -38.31 -3.93 -16.66
C GLY A 23 -37.54 -2.62 -16.57
N ASP A 24 -36.80 -2.40 -15.47
CA ASP A 24 -35.77 -1.38 -15.39
C ASP A 24 -34.87 -1.57 -16.63
N ALA A 25 -35.06 -0.74 -17.65
CA ALA A 25 -34.14 -0.69 -18.77
C ALA A 25 -32.82 -0.17 -18.23
N GLN A 26 -31.94 -1.10 -17.92
CA GLN A 26 -30.57 -0.79 -17.44
C GLN A 26 -29.94 0.05 -18.56
N GLN A 27 -29.80 1.35 -18.27
CA GLN A 27 -29.29 2.31 -19.23
C GLN A 27 -27.92 1.85 -19.70
N ALA A 28 -27.67 1.77 -21.00
CA ALA A 28 -26.39 1.36 -21.55
C ALA A 28 -25.26 2.22 -20.95
N PRO A 29 -24.12 1.63 -20.61
CA PRO A 29 -23.03 2.37 -20.01
C PRO A 29 -22.58 3.54 -20.88
N LYS A 30 -22.33 4.72 -20.29
CA LYS A 30 -21.81 5.93 -20.98
C LYS A 30 -20.41 5.71 -21.56
N GLY A 31 -19.79 4.56 -21.29
CA GLY A 31 -18.44 4.18 -21.68
C GLY A 31 -17.69 3.49 -20.55
N THR A 32 -16.39 3.39 -20.70
CA THR A 32 -15.49 2.76 -19.71
C THR A 32 -14.55 3.80 -19.10
N ILE A 33 -14.35 3.73 -17.79
CA ILE A 33 -13.27 4.39 -17.06
C ILE A 33 -12.28 3.30 -16.67
N LYS A 34 -11.00 3.48 -17.02
CA LYS A 34 -9.93 2.58 -16.63
C LYS A 34 -9.13 3.15 -15.47
N ILE A 35 -8.84 2.28 -14.51
CA ILE A 35 -7.92 2.51 -13.39
C ILE A 35 -6.71 1.63 -13.65
N TYR A 36 -5.57 2.23 -13.88
CA TYR A 36 -4.32 1.50 -14.03
C TYR A 36 -3.68 1.26 -12.68
N THR A 37 -3.07 0.09 -12.50
CA THR A 37 -2.24 -0.21 -11.33
C THR A 37 -0.87 -0.66 -11.78
N SER A 38 0.20 -0.35 -11.01
CA SER A 38 1.57 -0.77 -11.30
C SER A 38 2.35 -0.99 -10.00
N TRP A 39 2.90 -2.17 -9.85
CA TRP A 39 3.78 -2.60 -8.76
C TRP A 39 4.38 -3.97 -9.09
N PRO A 40 5.46 -4.42 -8.38
CA PRO A 40 6.08 -5.71 -8.66
C PRO A 40 5.12 -6.88 -8.41
N MET A 41 5.05 -7.78 -9.40
CA MET A 41 4.22 -8.99 -9.38
C MET A 41 5.05 -10.28 -9.53
N GLN A 42 6.38 -10.19 -9.30
CA GLN A 42 7.33 -11.29 -9.49
C GLN A 42 8.22 -11.47 -8.25
N GLY A 43 8.98 -12.56 -8.21
CA GLY A 43 9.95 -12.83 -7.16
C GLY A 43 9.34 -12.85 -5.76
N ALA A 44 10.05 -12.26 -4.81
CA ALA A 44 9.61 -12.15 -3.42
C ALA A 44 8.39 -11.24 -3.22
N MET A 45 8.06 -10.42 -4.25
CA MET A 45 6.94 -9.48 -4.21
C MET A 45 5.59 -10.08 -4.64
N ILE A 46 5.55 -11.35 -5.10
CA ILE A 46 4.30 -12.02 -5.53
C ILE A 46 3.19 -11.93 -4.47
N PRO A 47 3.43 -12.19 -3.18
CA PRO A 47 2.38 -12.11 -2.16
C PRO A 47 1.81 -10.69 -2.03
N GLU A 48 2.68 -9.68 -1.93
CA GLU A 48 2.29 -8.27 -1.79
C GLU A 48 1.55 -7.74 -3.01
N GLY A 49 2.13 -7.94 -4.20
CA GLY A 49 1.54 -7.47 -5.46
C GLY A 49 0.19 -8.13 -5.74
N THR A 50 0.07 -9.44 -5.46
CA THR A 50 -1.20 -10.17 -5.59
C THR A 50 -2.25 -9.67 -4.61
N ALA A 51 -1.86 -9.43 -3.35
CA ALA A 51 -2.79 -8.95 -2.33
C ALA A 51 -3.31 -7.54 -2.64
N MET A 52 -2.44 -6.64 -3.10
CA MET A 52 -2.84 -5.30 -3.53
C MET A 52 -3.77 -5.33 -4.74
N LYS A 53 -3.45 -6.16 -5.76
CA LYS A 53 -4.32 -6.34 -6.93
C LYS A 53 -5.72 -6.82 -6.52
N ARG A 54 -5.80 -7.86 -5.70
CA ARG A 54 -7.06 -8.42 -5.19
C ARG A 54 -7.88 -7.38 -4.41
N ALA A 55 -7.20 -6.53 -3.66
CA ALA A 55 -7.84 -5.46 -2.89
C ALA A 55 -8.46 -4.38 -3.79
N VAL A 56 -7.78 -3.97 -4.87
CA VAL A 56 -8.33 -3.04 -5.87
C VAL A 56 -9.52 -3.67 -6.59
N ASP A 57 -9.40 -4.93 -7.02
CA ASP A 57 -10.49 -5.65 -7.68
C ASP A 57 -11.73 -5.76 -6.76
N LEU A 58 -11.53 -6.03 -5.46
CA LEU A 58 -12.60 -6.09 -4.46
C LEU A 58 -13.26 -4.72 -4.24
N ALA A 59 -12.50 -3.62 -4.26
CA ALA A 59 -13.06 -2.27 -4.15
C ALA A 59 -13.98 -1.94 -5.34
N VAL A 60 -13.58 -2.32 -6.54
CA VAL A 60 -14.40 -2.14 -7.75
C VAL A 60 -15.66 -3.00 -7.66
N GLU A 61 -15.56 -4.25 -7.22
CA GLU A 61 -16.71 -5.14 -7.02
C GLU A 61 -17.69 -4.57 -5.98
N HIS A 62 -17.18 -4.08 -4.83
CA HIS A 62 -18.02 -3.44 -3.81
C HIS A 62 -18.71 -2.18 -4.30
N SER A 63 -18.17 -1.53 -5.34
CA SER A 63 -18.83 -0.38 -5.99
C SER A 63 -19.91 -0.78 -7.00
N GLY A 64 -20.12 -2.08 -7.24
CA GLY A 64 -21.03 -2.59 -8.27
C GLY A 64 -20.45 -2.60 -9.69
N GLY A 65 -19.14 -2.35 -9.86
CA GLY A 65 -18.46 -2.40 -11.16
C GLY A 65 -18.77 -1.24 -12.10
N ALA A 66 -19.66 -0.31 -11.70
CA ALA A 66 -20.03 0.87 -12.48
C ALA A 66 -20.30 2.07 -11.57
N ILE A 67 -19.82 3.26 -11.98
CA ILE A 67 -20.01 4.51 -11.24
C ILE A 67 -20.38 5.64 -12.19
N ALA A 68 -21.36 6.46 -11.80
CA ALA A 68 -21.85 7.60 -12.58
C ALA A 68 -22.27 7.23 -14.03
N GLY A 69 -22.64 5.95 -14.26
CA GLY A 69 -23.00 5.41 -15.56
C GLY A 69 -21.80 4.92 -16.39
N TYR A 70 -20.58 4.93 -15.87
CA TYR A 70 -19.40 4.37 -16.53
C TYR A 70 -19.04 3.01 -15.94
N ARG A 71 -18.71 2.04 -16.80
CA ARG A 71 -18.10 0.78 -16.37
C ARG A 71 -16.70 1.07 -15.83
N ILE A 72 -16.33 0.47 -14.71
CA ILE A 72 -14.98 0.55 -14.15
C ILE A 72 -14.21 -0.69 -14.60
N GLN A 73 -13.03 -0.48 -15.16
CA GLN A 73 -12.10 -1.53 -15.55
C GLN A 73 -10.74 -1.29 -14.89
N VAL A 74 -10.19 -2.30 -14.23
CA VAL A 74 -8.82 -2.26 -13.71
C VAL A 74 -7.87 -2.84 -14.75
N VAL A 75 -6.75 -2.16 -15.00
CA VAL A 75 -5.66 -2.62 -15.86
C VAL A 75 -4.44 -2.80 -14.96
N ASN A 76 -4.16 -4.05 -14.61
CA ASN A 76 -3.04 -4.36 -13.75
C ASN A 76 -1.75 -4.49 -14.58
N LEU A 77 -0.72 -3.77 -14.18
CA LEU A 77 0.61 -3.79 -14.77
C LEU A 77 1.62 -4.25 -13.73
N ASP A 78 2.67 -4.89 -14.21
CA ASP A 78 3.81 -5.33 -13.44
C ASP A 78 4.99 -4.42 -13.77
N ASP A 79 5.66 -3.83 -12.77
CA ASP A 79 6.86 -3.02 -12.96
C ASP A 79 8.15 -3.78 -12.63
N ALA A 80 8.05 -5.08 -12.35
CA ALA A 80 9.21 -5.92 -12.08
C ALA A 80 9.93 -6.34 -13.37
N SER A 81 11.25 -6.33 -13.30
CA SER A 81 12.10 -6.93 -14.32
C SER A 81 11.93 -8.46 -14.34
N PRO A 82 11.68 -9.08 -15.50
CA PRO A 82 11.61 -10.54 -15.60
C PRO A 82 12.96 -11.23 -15.34
N VAL A 83 14.05 -10.46 -15.29
CA VAL A 83 15.41 -10.99 -15.04
C VAL A 83 15.70 -10.99 -13.54
N THR A 84 15.37 -9.92 -12.82
CA THR A 84 15.71 -9.77 -11.39
C THR A 84 14.54 -10.06 -10.46
N GLY A 85 13.30 -9.99 -10.95
CA GLY A 85 12.09 -10.10 -10.14
C GLY A 85 11.81 -8.88 -9.26
N THR A 86 12.65 -7.83 -9.34
CA THR A 86 12.50 -6.58 -8.60
C THR A 86 12.00 -5.47 -9.52
N TRP A 87 11.49 -4.37 -8.95
CA TRP A 87 11.01 -3.24 -9.74
C TRP A 87 12.10 -2.67 -10.68
N ASP A 88 11.68 -2.18 -11.84
CA ASP A 88 12.56 -1.61 -12.87
C ASP A 88 12.03 -0.27 -13.35
N GLY A 89 12.92 0.74 -13.37
CA GLY A 89 12.53 2.10 -13.73
C GLY A 89 12.11 2.27 -15.19
N THR A 90 12.66 1.48 -16.11
CA THR A 90 12.29 1.51 -17.53
C THR A 90 10.89 0.93 -17.72
N ILE A 91 10.62 -0.22 -17.09
CA ILE A 91 9.30 -0.87 -17.16
C ILE A 91 8.23 0.02 -16.52
N GLU A 92 8.53 0.65 -15.36
CA GLU A 92 7.59 1.58 -14.74
C GLU A 92 7.34 2.82 -15.62
N ALA A 93 8.36 3.35 -16.31
CA ALA A 93 8.16 4.45 -17.26
C ALA A 93 7.23 4.04 -18.41
N GLU A 94 7.40 2.84 -18.96
CA GLU A 94 6.53 2.28 -20.00
C GLU A 94 5.10 2.08 -19.49
N ASN A 95 4.93 1.58 -18.28
CA ASN A 95 3.63 1.41 -17.63
C ASN A 95 2.89 2.74 -17.44
N ALA A 96 3.58 3.75 -16.92
CA ALA A 96 3.03 5.10 -16.78
C ALA A 96 2.68 5.70 -18.15
N GLN A 97 3.55 5.53 -19.14
CA GLN A 97 3.31 6.02 -20.50
C GLN A 97 2.10 5.34 -21.14
N LYS A 98 1.94 4.03 -20.95
CA LYS A 98 0.76 3.28 -21.40
C LYS A 98 -0.53 3.84 -20.78
N ALA A 99 -0.52 4.13 -19.48
CA ALA A 99 -1.66 4.71 -18.79
C ALA A 99 -2.00 6.12 -19.31
N VAL A 100 -1.01 7.00 -19.51
CA VAL A 100 -1.30 8.39 -19.93
C VAL A 100 -1.76 8.50 -21.39
N THR A 101 -1.38 7.55 -22.25
CA THR A 101 -1.81 7.51 -23.65
C THR A 101 -3.20 6.92 -23.85
N ASP A 102 -3.69 6.14 -22.89
CA ASP A 102 -5.05 5.59 -22.92
C ASP A 102 -6.07 6.68 -22.53
N LYS A 103 -6.95 7.03 -23.48
CA LYS A 103 -8.01 8.05 -23.29
C LYS A 103 -9.05 7.65 -22.25
N ASP A 104 -9.16 6.36 -21.95
CA ASP A 104 -10.07 5.81 -20.94
C ASP A 104 -9.45 5.79 -19.54
N ALA A 105 -8.15 5.96 -19.42
CA ALA A 105 -7.46 6.01 -18.13
C ALA A 105 -7.78 7.29 -17.39
N MET A 106 -8.35 7.16 -16.20
CA MET A 106 -8.75 8.28 -15.35
C MET A 106 -8.01 8.31 -14.02
N ALA A 107 -7.32 7.22 -13.64
CA ALA A 107 -6.49 7.17 -12.46
C ALA A 107 -5.36 6.15 -12.62
N TYR A 108 -4.27 6.36 -11.88
CA TYR A 108 -3.14 5.48 -11.71
C TYR A 108 -2.97 5.16 -10.22
N ILE A 109 -3.10 3.92 -9.82
CA ILE A 109 -2.86 3.47 -8.45
C ILE A 109 -1.51 2.75 -8.45
N GLY A 110 -0.54 3.33 -7.81
CA GLY A 110 0.85 2.83 -7.82
C GLY A 110 1.78 3.86 -7.19
N THR A 111 3.00 3.53 -7.02
CA THR A 111 3.65 2.23 -7.15
C THR A 111 3.86 1.58 -5.78
N TYR A 112 4.53 0.45 -5.71
CA TYR A 112 4.99 -0.07 -4.41
C TYR A 112 6.28 0.63 -3.98
N ASN A 113 7.30 0.60 -4.83
CA ASN A 113 8.61 1.17 -4.52
C ASN A 113 8.63 2.69 -4.74
N SER A 114 9.18 3.44 -3.77
CA SER A 114 9.31 4.90 -3.87
C SER A 114 10.22 5.34 -5.02
N GLY A 115 11.22 4.51 -5.37
CA GLY A 115 12.07 4.73 -6.54
C GLY A 115 11.30 4.68 -7.86
N ALA A 116 10.35 3.75 -8.00
CA ALA A 116 9.46 3.65 -9.15
C ALA A 116 8.54 4.89 -9.26
N ALA A 117 8.02 5.37 -8.12
CA ALA A 117 7.20 6.58 -8.08
C ALA A 117 7.93 7.85 -8.59
N LYS A 118 9.25 7.98 -8.36
CA LYS A 118 10.05 9.08 -8.95
C LYS A 118 9.96 9.10 -10.47
N VAL A 119 9.77 7.95 -11.09
CA VAL A 119 9.67 7.80 -12.54
C VAL A 119 8.27 8.13 -13.03
N SER A 120 7.24 7.55 -12.41
CA SER A 120 5.86 7.65 -12.89
C SER A 120 5.16 8.96 -12.51
N ILE A 121 5.49 9.59 -11.37
CA ILE A 121 4.84 10.84 -10.96
C ILE A 121 5.01 11.96 -12.02
N PRO A 122 6.21 12.27 -12.57
CA PRO A 122 6.33 13.30 -13.58
C PRO A 122 5.56 13.01 -14.87
N ILE A 123 5.46 11.73 -15.26
CA ILE A 123 4.73 11.30 -16.46
C ILE A 123 3.23 11.52 -16.26
N THR A 124 2.68 11.04 -15.16
CA THR A 124 1.26 11.20 -14.82
C THR A 124 0.91 12.67 -14.56
N ASN A 125 1.84 13.46 -13.97
CA ASN A 125 1.65 14.87 -13.71
C ASN A 125 1.47 15.69 -15.00
N LYS A 126 2.37 15.52 -15.98
CA LYS A 126 2.26 16.17 -17.31
C LYS A 126 0.93 15.86 -18.01
N ALA A 127 0.39 14.67 -17.79
CA ALA A 127 -0.86 14.23 -18.42
C ALA A 127 -2.12 14.62 -17.63
N GLY A 128 -1.97 15.27 -16.47
CA GLY A 128 -3.08 15.59 -15.58
C GLY A 128 -3.80 14.33 -15.02
N LEU A 129 -3.13 13.17 -15.06
CA LEU A 129 -3.67 11.93 -14.55
C LEU A 129 -3.43 11.87 -13.03
N VAL A 130 -4.50 11.66 -12.25
CA VAL A 130 -4.36 11.46 -10.80
C VAL A 130 -3.60 10.16 -10.52
N MET A 131 -2.64 10.23 -9.60
CA MET A 131 -1.90 9.08 -9.10
C MET A 131 -2.07 8.96 -7.58
N ILE A 132 -2.45 7.79 -7.12
CA ILE A 132 -2.59 7.51 -5.67
C ILE A 132 -1.77 6.28 -5.34
N THR A 133 -0.86 6.41 -4.38
CA THR A 133 -0.06 5.27 -3.95
C THR A 133 -0.68 4.55 -2.77
N PRO A 134 -0.65 3.20 -2.77
CA PRO A 134 -0.93 2.41 -1.60
C PRO A 134 0.29 2.17 -0.70
N ALA A 135 1.54 2.43 -1.17
CA ALA A 135 2.74 1.92 -0.49
C ALA A 135 3.98 2.84 -0.52
N ASN A 136 4.05 3.86 -1.38
CA ASN A 136 5.26 4.70 -1.41
C ASN A 136 5.34 5.60 -0.18
N THR A 137 6.38 5.45 0.62
CA THR A 137 6.52 6.15 1.90
C THR A 137 7.58 7.26 1.91
N TRP A 138 8.46 7.35 0.89
CA TRP A 138 9.47 8.41 0.83
C TRP A 138 8.84 9.82 0.92
N PRO A 139 9.18 10.62 1.94
CA PRO A 139 8.51 11.90 2.15
C PRO A 139 8.76 12.92 1.04
N GLY A 140 9.94 12.90 0.41
CA GLY A 140 10.33 13.84 -0.64
C GLY A 140 9.47 13.79 -1.89
N LEU A 141 8.66 12.72 -2.09
CA LEU A 141 7.69 12.66 -3.20
C LEU A 141 6.58 13.72 -3.07
N THR A 142 6.32 14.22 -1.86
CA THR A 142 5.24 15.17 -1.56
C THR A 142 5.71 16.40 -0.79
N LYS A 143 6.76 16.29 0.02
CA LYS A 143 7.23 17.30 0.98
C LYS A 143 8.61 17.83 0.59
N PRO A 144 8.89 19.13 0.82
CA PRO A 144 10.22 19.69 0.65
C PRO A 144 11.16 19.30 1.79
N GLY A 145 12.48 19.44 1.54
CA GLY A 145 13.50 19.34 2.59
C GLY A 145 14.10 17.93 2.79
N PHE A 146 13.81 16.98 1.90
CA PHE A 146 14.37 15.64 1.94
C PHE A 146 15.50 15.44 0.92
N ASP A 147 15.31 15.89 -0.32
CA ASP A 147 16.38 15.95 -1.30
C ASP A 147 16.25 17.22 -2.14
N LYS A 148 17.30 17.53 -2.91
CA LYS A 148 17.37 18.77 -3.71
C LYS A 148 16.27 18.84 -4.76
N GLY A 149 15.45 19.89 -4.68
CA GLY A 149 14.38 20.17 -5.63
C GLY A 149 13.10 19.36 -5.43
N GLU A 150 13.07 18.42 -4.46
CA GLU A 150 11.84 17.70 -4.10
C GLU A 150 10.87 18.64 -3.37
N PRO A 151 9.56 18.46 -3.58
CA PRO A 151 8.88 17.57 -4.53
C PRO A 151 8.67 18.19 -5.92
N ASP A 152 9.13 19.41 -6.17
CA ASP A 152 8.78 20.18 -7.38
C ASP A 152 9.32 19.54 -8.67
N ILE A 153 10.47 18.84 -8.59
CA ILE A 153 11.02 18.08 -9.72
C ILE A 153 10.07 17.00 -10.24
N TYR A 154 9.12 16.53 -9.41
CA TYR A 154 8.09 15.56 -9.78
C TYR A 154 6.81 16.20 -10.32
N ARG A 155 6.69 17.52 -10.26
CA ARG A 155 5.47 18.27 -10.60
C ARG A 155 5.67 19.22 -11.78
N PRO A 156 6.12 18.72 -12.96
CA PRO A 156 6.44 19.59 -14.11
C PRO A 156 5.25 20.41 -14.61
N ALA A 157 4.00 20.00 -14.34
CA ALA A 157 2.80 20.80 -14.62
C ALA A 157 2.45 21.80 -13.50
N GLY A 158 3.26 21.90 -12.45
CA GLY A 158 3.09 22.85 -11.35
C GLY A 158 1.96 22.55 -10.36
N ASN A 159 1.28 21.42 -10.48
CA ASN A 159 0.17 21.05 -9.60
C ASN A 159 0.39 19.70 -8.90
N VAL A 160 -0.31 19.50 -7.79
CA VAL A 160 -0.33 18.21 -7.08
C VAL A 160 -1.27 17.25 -7.82
N ASN A 161 -0.76 16.12 -8.29
CA ASN A 161 -1.52 15.03 -8.87
C ASN A 161 -1.27 13.67 -8.18
N TYR A 162 -0.28 13.64 -7.28
CA TYR A 162 0.12 12.46 -6.53
C TYR A 162 -0.36 12.54 -5.08
N PHE A 163 -0.97 11.46 -4.58
CA PHE A 163 -1.59 11.38 -3.27
C PHE A 163 -1.18 10.10 -2.54
N ARG A 164 -1.16 10.16 -1.21
CA ARG A 164 -0.76 9.07 -0.34
C ARG A 164 -1.83 8.83 0.72
N THR A 165 -2.35 7.60 0.80
CA THR A 165 -3.42 7.24 1.74
C THR A 165 -2.91 6.72 3.08
N HIS A 166 -1.60 6.60 3.26
CA HIS A 166 -0.90 6.16 4.48
C HIS A 166 0.14 7.20 4.91
N PRO A 167 0.58 7.18 6.19
CA PRO A 167 1.67 8.02 6.68
C PRO A 167 3.00 7.74 5.96
N ALA A 168 3.92 8.72 5.99
CA ALA A 168 5.22 8.66 5.33
C ALA A 168 6.38 8.36 6.31
N ASP A 169 7.57 8.12 5.76
CA ASP A 169 8.77 7.69 6.50
C ASP A 169 9.29 8.71 7.51
N ASP A 170 8.99 10.00 7.32
CA ASP A 170 9.33 11.03 8.32
C ASP A 170 8.64 10.77 9.66
N LEU A 171 7.45 10.17 9.63
CA LEU A 171 6.74 9.72 10.83
C LEU A 171 7.20 8.31 11.26
N GLN A 172 7.36 7.39 10.30
CA GLN A 172 7.65 5.99 10.60
C GLN A 172 9.05 5.79 11.16
N GLY A 173 10.09 6.36 10.53
CA GLY A 173 11.46 6.27 11.03
C GLY A 173 11.59 6.90 12.43
N ALA A 174 10.92 8.05 12.65
CA ALA A 174 10.89 8.69 13.96
C ALA A 174 10.15 7.85 15.01
N ALA A 175 9.02 7.23 14.65
CA ALA A 175 8.29 6.32 15.54
C ALA A 175 9.11 5.07 15.89
N GLY A 176 9.84 4.51 14.92
CA GLY A 176 10.76 3.38 15.12
C GLY A 176 11.88 3.71 16.12
N ALA A 177 12.49 4.89 15.98
CA ALA A 177 13.53 5.35 16.90
C ALA A 177 12.97 5.57 18.32
N ALA A 178 11.79 6.20 18.45
CA ALA A 178 11.14 6.40 19.75
C ALA A 178 10.77 5.06 20.39
N TRP A 179 10.25 4.14 19.61
CA TRP A 179 9.91 2.80 20.09
C TRP A 179 11.12 1.99 20.50
N SER A 180 12.22 2.08 19.75
CA SER A 180 13.50 1.45 20.12
C SER A 180 13.97 1.90 21.51
N LYS A 181 13.88 3.21 21.80
CA LYS A 181 14.17 3.75 23.11
C LYS A 181 13.25 3.19 24.20
N CYS A 182 11.96 3.08 23.93
CA CYS A 182 10.97 2.53 24.86
C CYS A 182 11.16 1.03 25.11
N LEU A 183 11.68 0.29 24.15
CA LEU A 183 12.07 -1.11 24.30
C LEU A 183 13.37 -1.29 25.13
N GLY A 184 14.03 -0.18 25.49
CA GLY A 184 15.24 -0.18 26.32
C GLY A 184 16.54 -0.34 25.54
N PHE A 185 16.52 -0.32 24.21
CA PHE A 185 17.73 -0.34 23.39
C PHE A 185 18.55 0.93 23.61
N LYS A 186 19.87 0.78 23.56
CA LYS A 186 20.82 1.88 23.82
C LYS A 186 21.79 2.08 22.68
N ARG A 187 22.22 1.01 22.03
CA ARG A 187 23.25 0.99 20.99
C ARG A 187 22.66 0.43 19.70
N VAL A 188 22.59 1.24 18.67
CA VAL A 188 21.96 0.86 17.42
C VAL A 188 22.98 0.87 16.29
N TYR A 189 22.95 -0.14 15.44
CA TYR A 189 23.63 -0.13 14.15
C TYR A 189 22.58 -0.02 13.04
N VAL A 190 22.76 0.90 12.10
CA VAL A 190 21.82 1.14 11.00
C VAL A 190 22.38 0.52 9.72
N LEU A 191 21.54 -0.18 8.98
CA LEU A 191 21.83 -0.72 7.66
C LEU A 191 20.75 -0.24 6.67
N ASP A 192 21.10 -0.04 5.40
CA ASP A 192 20.16 0.29 4.33
C ASP A 192 20.55 -0.37 3.00
N ASP A 193 19.61 -0.44 2.06
CA ASP A 193 19.79 -1.03 0.72
C ASP A 193 20.23 -0.01 -0.35
N ARG A 194 20.62 1.20 0.06
CA ARG A 194 20.99 2.32 -0.83
C ARG A 194 19.89 2.77 -1.80
N GLN A 195 18.73 2.17 -1.76
CA GLN A 195 17.60 2.62 -2.55
C GLN A 195 16.88 3.80 -1.90
N LEU A 196 16.09 4.53 -2.66
CA LEU A 196 15.42 5.74 -2.19
C LEU A 196 14.65 5.52 -0.89
N TYR A 197 13.86 4.45 -0.83
CA TYR A 197 13.06 4.12 0.34
C TYR A 197 13.94 3.66 1.50
N GLY A 198 14.70 2.57 1.33
CA GLY A 198 15.42 1.95 2.43
C GLY A 198 16.48 2.87 3.05
N LYS A 199 17.28 3.56 2.21
CA LYS A 199 18.21 4.59 2.69
C LYS A 199 17.45 5.74 3.35
N GLY A 200 16.37 6.21 2.75
CA GLY A 200 15.61 7.33 3.26
C GLY A 200 15.06 7.11 4.66
N ILE A 201 14.38 5.98 4.89
CA ILE A 201 13.83 5.66 6.22
C ILE A 201 14.93 5.37 7.24
N ALA A 202 16.06 4.77 6.82
CA ALA A 202 17.23 4.55 7.67
C ALA A 202 17.86 5.88 8.13
N ASP A 203 17.98 6.85 7.22
CA ASP A 203 18.48 8.20 7.54
C ASP A 203 17.56 8.93 8.54
N VAL A 204 16.24 8.80 8.37
CA VAL A 204 15.26 9.35 9.34
C VAL A 204 15.40 8.69 10.69
N PHE A 205 15.47 7.36 10.73
CA PHE A 205 15.68 6.61 11.98
C PHE A 205 16.99 7.00 12.68
N ASP A 206 18.11 7.04 11.97
CA ASP A 206 19.43 7.42 12.51
C ASP A 206 19.37 8.81 13.15
N ARG A 207 18.90 9.81 12.41
CA ARG A 207 18.77 11.19 12.90
C ARG A 207 17.94 11.26 14.19
N GLU A 208 16.78 10.61 14.19
CA GLU A 208 15.88 10.64 15.34
C GLU A 208 16.40 9.80 16.51
N ALA A 209 17.06 8.68 16.26
CA ALA A 209 17.72 7.88 17.30
C ALA A 209 18.78 8.71 18.04
N ARG A 210 19.65 9.43 17.30
CA ARG A 210 20.64 10.35 17.90
C ARG A 210 19.97 11.47 18.69
N ARG A 211 18.92 12.08 18.14
CA ARG A 211 18.16 13.14 18.83
C ARG A 211 17.54 12.66 20.15
N LEU A 212 17.12 11.40 20.19
CA LEU A 212 16.54 10.77 21.38
C LEU A 212 17.58 10.25 22.38
N GLY A 213 18.89 10.36 22.06
CA GLY A 213 20.00 9.94 22.92
C GLY A 213 20.37 8.46 22.80
N LEU A 214 19.90 7.75 21.76
CA LEU A 214 20.42 6.44 21.40
C LEU A 214 21.81 6.58 20.79
N GLN A 215 22.71 5.66 21.11
CA GLN A 215 24.06 5.64 20.54
C GLN A 215 24.01 4.90 19.18
N VAL A 216 24.02 5.64 18.07
CA VAL A 216 24.20 5.04 16.75
C VAL A 216 25.68 4.74 16.54
N VAL A 217 26.04 3.45 16.59
CA VAL A 217 27.43 2.97 16.57
C VAL A 217 27.97 2.69 15.17
N GLY A 218 27.13 2.78 14.16
CA GLY A 218 27.47 2.67 12.74
C GLY A 218 26.25 2.83 11.86
N HIS A 219 26.49 3.22 10.60
CA HIS A 219 25.49 3.28 9.53
C HIS A 219 26.19 2.92 8.22
N ASP A 220 25.78 1.82 7.58
CA ASP A 220 26.32 1.35 6.31
C ASP A 220 25.20 0.99 5.34
N GLY A 221 25.36 1.43 4.09
CA GLY A 221 24.53 1.00 2.97
C GLY A 221 25.13 -0.21 2.24
N VAL A 222 24.27 -1.12 1.83
CA VAL A 222 24.64 -2.30 1.03
C VAL A 222 24.01 -2.24 -0.36
N GLU A 223 24.60 -2.95 -1.33
CA GLU A 223 23.97 -3.10 -2.63
C GLU A 223 22.75 -4.03 -2.50
N SER A 224 21.60 -3.60 -3.01
CA SER A 224 20.33 -4.33 -2.91
C SER A 224 20.36 -5.72 -3.57
N THR A 225 21.31 -5.95 -4.48
CA THR A 225 21.52 -7.24 -5.17
C THR A 225 22.56 -8.13 -4.49
N ALA A 226 23.20 -7.66 -3.40
CA ALA A 226 24.18 -8.44 -2.66
C ALA A 226 23.51 -9.62 -1.92
N ILE A 227 24.22 -10.74 -1.85
CA ILE A 227 23.76 -11.98 -1.19
C ILE A 227 24.66 -12.41 -0.03
N ASP A 228 25.86 -11.85 0.08
CA ASP A 228 26.82 -12.14 1.15
C ASP A 228 27.17 -10.87 1.93
N PHE A 229 26.79 -10.86 3.20
CA PHE A 229 26.97 -9.75 4.12
C PHE A 229 27.90 -10.08 5.28
N ARG A 230 28.55 -11.27 5.29
CA ARG A 230 29.32 -11.76 6.45
C ARG A 230 30.45 -10.82 6.86
N ALA A 231 31.15 -10.20 5.92
CA ALA A 231 32.21 -9.24 6.23
C ALA A 231 31.65 -8.00 6.94
N LEU A 232 30.53 -7.42 6.44
CA LEU A 232 29.83 -6.32 7.05
C LEU A 232 29.29 -6.71 8.44
N LEU A 233 28.64 -7.87 8.55
CA LEU A 233 28.05 -8.33 9.80
C LEU A 233 29.11 -8.65 10.88
N THR A 234 30.33 -9.02 10.47
CA THR A 234 31.49 -9.12 11.40
C THR A 234 31.85 -7.74 11.99
N LYS A 235 31.86 -6.68 11.15
CA LYS A 235 32.04 -5.29 11.62
C LYS A 235 30.90 -4.87 12.55
N VAL A 236 29.64 -5.15 12.18
CA VAL A 236 28.46 -4.87 13.02
C VAL A 236 28.58 -5.56 14.38
N LYS A 237 28.91 -6.85 14.40
CA LYS A 237 29.09 -7.65 15.63
C LYS A 237 30.17 -7.07 16.53
N ALA A 238 31.31 -6.62 15.95
CA ALA A 238 32.41 -5.99 16.69
C ALA A 238 32.00 -4.64 17.34
N ALA A 239 31.06 -3.91 16.74
CA ALA A 239 30.52 -2.67 17.30
C ALA A 239 29.57 -2.91 18.49
N LYS A 240 29.16 -4.16 18.76
CA LYS A 240 28.31 -4.58 19.88
C LYS A 240 27.03 -3.74 20.01
N PRO A 241 26.19 -3.61 18.97
CA PRO A 241 24.87 -3.02 19.11
C PRO A 241 23.95 -3.98 19.88
N ASP A 242 22.90 -3.44 20.50
CA ASP A 242 21.79 -4.22 21.05
C ASP A 242 20.61 -4.30 20.05
N LEU A 243 20.62 -3.41 19.06
CA LEU A 243 19.66 -3.39 17.97
C LEU A 243 20.35 -3.13 16.61
N VAL A 244 20.02 -3.90 15.60
CA VAL A 244 20.28 -3.55 14.19
C VAL A 244 18.98 -3.05 13.60
N TYR A 245 18.97 -1.80 13.09
CA TYR A 245 17.87 -1.27 12.30
C TYR A 245 18.18 -1.43 10.81
N GLY A 246 17.26 -2.00 10.04
CA GLY A 246 17.45 -2.26 8.62
C GLY A 246 16.40 -1.59 7.75
N GLY A 247 16.80 -0.55 7.00
CA GLY A 247 15.98 0.08 5.96
C GLY A 247 16.02 -0.75 4.66
N PHE A 248 15.07 -1.66 4.51
CA PHE A 248 15.00 -2.62 3.40
C PHE A 248 13.57 -2.89 2.98
N VAL A 249 13.40 -3.38 1.75
CA VAL A 249 12.25 -4.15 1.32
C VAL A 249 12.59 -5.65 1.31
N ILE A 250 11.57 -6.51 1.17
CA ILE A 250 11.74 -7.97 1.28
C ILE A 250 12.72 -8.54 0.24
N ASP A 251 12.80 -7.93 -0.94
CA ASP A 251 13.62 -8.36 -2.07
C ASP A 251 14.99 -7.65 -2.18
N SER A 252 15.39 -6.87 -1.15
CA SER A 252 16.63 -6.09 -1.19
C SER A 252 17.72 -6.55 -0.18
N GLY A 253 17.70 -7.82 0.23
CA GLY A 253 18.78 -8.44 1.01
C GLY A 253 18.50 -8.64 2.50
N ALA A 254 17.38 -8.14 3.03
CA ALA A 254 17.06 -8.25 4.47
C ALA A 254 16.98 -9.69 4.98
N VAL A 255 16.39 -10.60 4.19
CA VAL A 255 16.28 -12.02 4.54
C VAL A 255 17.66 -12.62 4.74
N GLN A 256 18.59 -12.41 3.79
CA GLN A 256 19.97 -12.89 3.84
C GLN A 256 20.72 -12.29 5.02
N ILE A 257 20.55 -11.00 5.30
CA ILE A 257 21.14 -10.33 6.47
C ILE A 257 20.68 -11.02 7.76
N ILE A 258 19.39 -11.22 7.95
CA ILE A 258 18.84 -11.84 9.17
C ILE A 258 19.33 -13.31 9.32
N GLN A 259 19.35 -14.08 8.23
CA GLN A 259 19.87 -15.45 8.22
C GLN A 259 21.36 -15.47 8.59
N GLN A 260 22.17 -14.57 8.02
CA GLN A 260 23.60 -14.50 8.28
C GLN A 260 23.89 -13.95 9.69
N MET A 261 23.10 -13.02 10.22
CA MET A 261 23.19 -12.61 11.62
C MET A 261 22.94 -13.80 12.56
N LYS A 262 21.96 -14.65 12.27
CA LYS A 262 21.68 -15.88 13.04
C LYS A 262 22.86 -16.85 12.95
N ALA A 263 23.36 -17.10 11.76
CA ALA A 263 24.49 -18.00 11.53
C ALA A 263 25.78 -17.55 12.23
N LEU A 264 25.98 -16.22 12.38
CA LEU A 264 27.10 -15.63 13.12
C LEU A 264 26.87 -15.58 14.64
N GLY A 265 25.77 -16.13 15.16
CA GLY A 265 25.43 -16.11 16.59
C GLY A 265 25.19 -14.72 17.17
N MET A 266 24.79 -13.74 16.32
CA MET A 266 24.59 -12.36 16.80
C MET A 266 23.37 -12.26 17.70
N PHE A 267 22.31 -13.01 17.43
CA PHE A 267 21.10 -13.04 18.24
C PHE A 267 21.27 -13.77 19.58
N ASP A 268 22.26 -14.64 19.67
CA ASP A 268 22.56 -15.38 20.92
C ASP A 268 23.13 -14.45 22.00
N THR A 269 23.59 -13.25 21.64
CA THR A 269 24.02 -12.19 22.56
C THR A 269 22.88 -11.31 23.09
N GLY A 270 21.64 -11.56 22.69
CA GLY A 270 20.47 -10.73 22.99
C GLY A 270 20.20 -9.62 21.97
N MET A 271 21.05 -9.47 20.95
CA MET A 271 20.84 -8.50 19.86
C MET A 271 19.51 -8.74 19.16
N LYS A 272 18.84 -7.66 18.77
CA LYS A 272 17.57 -7.69 18.02
C LYS A 272 17.74 -7.07 16.65
N PHE A 273 16.74 -7.29 15.80
CA PHE A 273 16.60 -6.62 14.51
C PHE A 273 15.29 -5.85 14.48
N MET A 274 15.28 -4.65 13.93
CA MET A 274 14.07 -3.88 13.64
C MET A 274 14.08 -3.46 12.19
N GLY A 275 12.95 -3.67 11.51
CA GLY A 275 12.74 -3.20 10.15
C GLY A 275 11.48 -2.36 9.99
N PRO A 276 11.37 -1.62 8.89
CA PRO A 276 10.18 -0.87 8.53
C PRO A 276 9.16 -1.71 7.77
N ASP A 277 8.13 -1.06 7.26
CA ASP A 277 6.99 -1.63 6.53
C ASP A 277 7.36 -2.47 5.29
N GLY A 278 8.46 -2.14 4.62
CA GLY A 278 8.98 -2.93 3.48
C GLY A 278 9.33 -4.38 3.83
N LEU A 279 9.40 -4.70 5.12
CA LEU A 279 9.61 -6.06 5.62
C LEU A 279 8.33 -6.71 6.19
N TYR A 280 7.21 -6.01 6.18
CA TYR A 280 5.93 -6.56 6.66
C TYR A 280 5.31 -7.48 5.59
N SER A 281 5.95 -8.62 5.38
CA SER A 281 5.56 -9.65 4.42
C SER A 281 5.64 -11.05 5.04
N PRO A 282 4.65 -11.93 4.82
CA PRO A 282 4.75 -13.34 5.20
C PRO A 282 6.05 -13.98 4.70
N GLY A 283 6.52 -13.58 3.51
CA GLY A 283 7.77 -14.04 2.93
C GLY A 283 9.01 -13.80 3.81
N LEU A 284 9.01 -12.79 4.69
CA LEU A 284 10.10 -12.60 5.64
C LEU A 284 10.22 -13.79 6.59
N VAL A 285 9.11 -14.23 7.17
CA VAL A 285 9.10 -15.34 8.13
C VAL A 285 9.37 -16.68 7.44
N GLU A 286 8.80 -16.88 6.27
CA GLU A 286 8.95 -18.11 5.48
C GLU A 286 10.40 -18.31 5.02
N GLN A 287 11.02 -17.26 4.47
CA GLN A 287 12.37 -17.34 3.89
C GLN A 287 13.47 -17.25 4.97
N ALA A 288 13.34 -16.35 5.96
CA ALA A 288 14.34 -16.23 7.02
C ALA A 288 14.29 -17.34 8.06
N THR A 289 13.27 -18.17 8.06
CA THR A 289 12.89 -19.22 9.01
C THR A 289 12.39 -18.70 10.37
N PRO A 290 11.40 -19.35 10.99
CA PRO A 290 10.90 -18.96 12.32
C PRO A 290 12.00 -18.86 13.39
N ALA A 291 13.01 -19.71 13.34
CA ALA A 291 14.12 -19.73 14.30
C ALA A 291 15.01 -18.48 14.23
N ALA A 292 15.06 -17.81 13.09
CA ALA A 292 15.84 -16.57 12.90
C ALA A 292 15.06 -15.31 13.23
N VAL A 293 13.72 -15.36 13.26
CA VAL A 293 12.88 -14.16 13.40
C VAL A 293 12.04 -14.12 14.67
N ASN A 294 11.63 -15.28 15.24
CA ASN A 294 10.75 -15.33 16.41
C ASN A 294 11.38 -14.67 17.64
N ASN A 295 10.68 -13.72 18.25
CA ASN A 295 11.12 -12.91 19.39
C ASN A 295 12.41 -12.13 19.14
N ILE A 296 12.79 -11.95 17.86
CA ILE A 296 14.01 -11.29 17.43
C ILE A 296 13.70 -10.06 16.57
N VAL A 297 12.77 -10.21 15.61
CA VAL A 297 12.50 -9.19 14.61
C VAL A 297 11.29 -8.35 15.03
N TYR A 298 11.54 -7.06 15.22
CA TYR A 298 10.55 -6.01 15.38
C TYR A 298 10.26 -5.35 14.04
N LEU A 299 9.03 -4.92 13.82
CA LEU A 299 8.64 -4.17 12.61
C LEU A 299 7.80 -2.96 12.97
N THR A 300 7.98 -1.91 12.20
CA THR A 300 7.07 -0.76 12.19
C THR A 300 6.24 -0.78 10.91
N PHE A 301 4.97 -0.37 11.00
CA PHE A 301 4.08 -0.30 9.83
C PHE A 301 3.13 0.91 9.95
N PRO A 302 2.87 1.64 8.85
CA PRO A 302 1.86 2.69 8.84
C PRO A 302 0.45 2.15 9.11
N GLY A 303 -0.27 2.74 10.08
CA GLY A 303 -1.60 2.30 10.47
C GLY A 303 -1.61 1.16 11.47
N VAL A 304 -2.78 0.54 11.64
CA VAL A 304 -3.00 -0.61 12.53
C VAL A 304 -3.45 -1.84 11.72
N PRO A 305 -3.31 -3.06 12.27
CA PRO A 305 -3.72 -4.26 11.55
C PRO A 305 -5.19 -4.23 11.13
N PRO A 306 -5.55 -4.88 10.02
CA PRO A 306 -6.92 -4.90 9.52
C PRO A 306 -7.96 -5.40 10.52
N ASP A 307 -7.62 -6.40 11.34
CA ASP A 307 -8.50 -6.95 12.39
C ASP A 307 -8.68 -6.01 13.59
N GLN A 308 -7.79 -5.06 13.79
CA GLN A 308 -7.84 -4.04 14.84
C GLN A 308 -8.49 -2.73 14.38
N LEU A 309 -8.88 -2.62 13.10
CA LEU A 309 -9.48 -1.39 12.58
C LEU A 309 -10.90 -1.19 13.12
N PRO A 310 -11.23 0.03 13.53
CA PRO A 310 -12.58 0.36 13.95
C PRO A 310 -13.55 0.46 12.76
N GLY A 311 -14.79 0.04 12.99
CA GLY A 311 -15.89 0.29 12.06
C GLY A 311 -16.21 -0.88 11.11
N ASP A 312 -17.45 -0.82 10.59
CA ASP A 312 -18.01 -1.92 9.79
C ASP A 312 -17.38 -2.06 8.41
N ALA A 313 -16.94 -0.95 7.81
CA ALA A 313 -16.30 -0.98 6.49
C ALA A 313 -14.97 -1.75 6.50
N ALA A 314 -14.16 -1.59 7.55
CA ALA A 314 -12.92 -2.33 7.72
C ALA A 314 -13.19 -3.82 7.95
N LYS A 315 -14.14 -4.15 8.83
CA LYS A 315 -14.56 -5.53 9.08
C LYS A 315 -15.12 -6.20 7.83
N LYS A 316 -15.93 -5.47 7.07
CA LYS A 316 -16.47 -5.95 5.79
C LYS A 316 -15.34 -6.26 4.80
N PHE A 317 -14.41 -5.33 4.59
CA PHE A 317 -13.24 -5.56 3.73
C PHE A 317 -12.50 -6.84 4.13
N TYR A 318 -12.16 -6.98 5.43
CA TYR A 318 -11.43 -8.12 5.96
C TYR A 318 -12.17 -9.43 5.70
N THR A 319 -13.47 -9.48 6.07
CA THR A 319 -14.31 -10.67 5.92
C THR A 319 -14.49 -11.08 4.46
N ASP A 320 -14.77 -10.11 3.58
CA ASP A 320 -15.02 -10.36 2.17
C ASP A 320 -13.74 -10.77 1.44
N TYR A 321 -12.60 -10.12 1.77
CA TYR A 321 -11.30 -10.49 1.22
C TYR A 321 -10.97 -11.94 1.58
N LYS A 322 -11.03 -12.29 2.87
CA LYS A 322 -10.76 -13.63 3.38
C LYS A 322 -11.72 -14.68 2.79
N THR A 323 -13.00 -14.35 2.71
CA THR A 323 -14.02 -15.25 2.15
C THR A 323 -13.75 -15.54 0.68
N LYS A 324 -13.41 -14.50 -0.09
CA LYS A 324 -13.22 -14.60 -1.53
C LYS A 324 -11.90 -15.25 -1.92
N TYR A 325 -10.81 -14.85 -1.28
CA TYR A 325 -9.46 -15.25 -1.69
C TYR A 325 -8.88 -16.37 -0.85
N LYS A 326 -9.54 -16.75 0.26
CA LYS A 326 -9.12 -17.79 1.22
C LYS A 326 -7.77 -17.48 1.88
N GLU A 327 -7.40 -16.23 1.92
CA GLU A 327 -6.17 -15.69 2.49
C GLU A 327 -6.49 -14.46 3.35
N GLU A 328 -5.65 -14.18 4.35
CA GLU A 328 -5.73 -12.95 5.13
C GLU A 328 -5.28 -11.75 4.26
N PRO A 329 -5.94 -10.58 4.36
CA PRO A 329 -5.40 -9.37 3.74
C PRO A 329 -4.11 -8.96 4.45
N ILE A 330 -3.04 -8.72 3.70
CA ILE A 330 -1.77 -8.22 4.23
C ILE A 330 -1.74 -6.68 4.20
N GLY A 331 -0.81 -6.07 4.94
CA GLY A 331 -0.85 -4.65 5.27
C GLY A 331 -1.14 -3.70 4.12
N TRP A 332 -0.41 -3.83 3.01
CA TRP A 332 -0.57 -2.93 1.86
C TRP A 332 -1.85 -3.15 1.05
N SER A 333 -2.47 -4.33 1.14
CA SER A 333 -3.78 -4.57 0.52
C SER A 333 -4.86 -3.63 1.04
N LEU A 334 -4.79 -3.27 2.34
CA LEU A 334 -5.69 -2.33 2.98
C LEU A 334 -5.63 -0.94 2.30
N TYR A 335 -4.41 -0.46 2.07
CA TYR A 335 -4.20 0.84 1.43
C TYR A 335 -4.48 0.81 -0.08
N ALA A 336 -4.29 -0.33 -0.75
CA ALA A 336 -4.68 -0.51 -2.14
C ALA A 336 -6.21 -0.44 -2.30
N TYR A 337 -6.96 -1.12 -1.43
CA TYR A 337 -8.42 -0.99 -1.37
C TYR A 337 -8.83 0.46 -1.09
N GLN A 338 -8.22 1.12 -0.10
CA GLN A 338 -8.53 2.52 0.23
C GLN A 338 -8.22 3.47 -0.93
N SER A 339 -7.08 3.30 -1.61
CA SER A 339 -6.73 4.11 -2.78
C SER A 339 -7.75 3.96 -3.90
N ALA A 340 -8.21 2.73 -4.16
CA ALA A 340 -9.26 2.46 -5.13
C ALA A 340 -10.60 3.11 -4.70
N THR A 341 -11.00 3.00 -3.44
CA THR A 341 -12.26 3.61 -2.96
C THR A 341 -12.24 5.13 -3.05
N VAL A 342 -11.09 5.77 -2.82
CA VAL A 342 -10.92 7.23 -3.02
C VAL A 342 -11.10 7.60 -4.50
N VAL A 343 -10.51 6.85 -5.42
CA VAL A 343 -10.67 7.07 -6.87
C VAL A 343 -12.14 6.91 -7.28
N LEU A 344 -12.79 5.83 -6.83
CA LEU A 344 -14.19 5.54 -7.15
C LEU A 344 -15.14 6.63 -6.63
N ASP A 345 -14.91 7.12 -5.40
CA ASP A 345 -15.65 8.25 -4.83
C ASP A 345 -15.40 9.54 -5.63
N ALA A 346 -14.15 9.81 -6.03
CA ALA A 346 -13.83 10.98 -6.85
C ALA A 346 -14.51 10.92 -8.22
N VAL A 347 -14.56 9.75 -8.89
CA VAL A 347 -15.31 9.54 -10.12
C VAL A 347 -16.81 9.81 -9.90
N LYS A 348 -17.38 9.33 -8.80
CA LYS A 348 -18.78 9.59 -8.43
C LYS A 348 -19.05 11.09 -8.24
N ARG A 349 -18.19 11.80 -7.50
CA ARG A 349 -18.34 13.25 -7.29
C ARG A 349 -18.12 14.07 -8.55
N ALA A 350 -17.20 13.68 -9.41
CA ALA A 350 -16.96 14.33 -10.70
C ALA A 350 -18.14 14.13 -11.67
N GLY A 351 -18.79 12.96 -11.66
CA GLY A 351 -19.93 12.60 -12.48
C GLY A 351 -19.63 12.46 -13.99
N VAL A 352 -18.37 12.66 -14.40
CA VAL A 352 -17.94 12.66 -15.79
C VAL A 352 -16.56 11.99 -15.94
N LYS A 353 -16.28 11.47 -17.13
CA LYS A 353 -15.00 10.89 -17.51
C LYS A 353 -14.06 12.02 -18.00
N ASP A 354 -13.43 12.70 -17.05
CA ASP A 354 -12.54 13.83 -17.29
C ASP A 354 -11.43 13.84 -16.24
N ARG A 355 -10.16 13.77 -16.68
CA ARG A 355 -8.99 13.68 -15.79
C ARG A 355 -8.89 14.87 -14.84
N ALA A 356 -9.10 16.09 -15.34
CA ALA A 356 -8.96 17.31 -14.55
C ALA A 356 -10.01 17.38 -13.45
N LYS A 357 -11.27 17.01 -13.77
CA LYS A 357 -12.38 17.00 -12.79
C LYS A 357 -12.21 15.89 -11.75
N ILE A 358 -11.71 14.72 -12.15
CA ILE A 358 -11.44 13.61 -11.21
C ILE A 358 -10.25 13.96 -10.32
N LEU A 359 -9.18 14.54 -10.87
CA LEU A 359 -8.04 15.04 -10.09
C LEU A 359 -8.46 16.11 -9.07
N ASP A 360 -9.29 17.07 -9.49
CA ASP A 360 -9.85 18.10 -8.60
C ASP A 360 -10.72 17.47 -7.48
N ALA A 361 -11.53 16.48 -7.84
CA ALA A 361 -12.32 15.75 -6.86
C ALA A 361 -11.46 14.99 -5.84
N VAL A 362 -10.35 14.35 -6.26
CA VAL A 362 -9.40 13.71 -5.32
C VAL A 362 -8.77 14.75 -4.42
N ARG A 363 -8.29 15.87 -4.99
CA ARG A 363 -7.66 16.96 -4.21
C ARG A 363 -8.60 17.54 -3.14
N LYS A 364 -9.90 17.58 -3.41
CA LYS A 364 -10.94 18.04 -2.49
C LYS A 364 -11.42 17.01 -1.47
N THR A 365 -10.78 15.84 -1.40
CA THR A 365 -11.15 14.79 -0.44
C THR A 365 -10.91 15.29 0.99
N LYS A 366 -12.00 15.40 1.77
CA LYS A 366 -12.01 15.81 3.18
C LYS A 366 -12.91 14.90 3.98
N ASN A 367 -12.45 14.54 5.19
CA ASN A 367 -13.18 13.67 6.12
C ASN A 367 -13.68 12.38 5.44
N PHE A 368 -12.86 11.82 4.55
CA PHE A 368 -13.20 10.59 3.85
C PHE A 368 -13.29 9.44 4.84
N PRO A 369 -14.40 8.70 4.88
CA PRO A 369 -14.57 7.56 5.79
C PRO A 369 -13.83 6.33 5.26
N GLY A 370 -12.50 6.39 5.28
CA GLY A 370 -11.66 5.29 4.81
C GLY A 370 -11.69 4.08 5.74
N ILE A 371 -11.36 2.92 5.20
CA ILE A 371 -11.28 1.69 6.00
C ILE A 371 -10.16 1.73 7.05
N THR A 372 -9.16 2.58 6.88
CA THR A 372 -8.12 2.84 7.89
C THR A 372 -8.51 3.91 8.90
N GLY A 373 -9.72 4.43 8.84
CA GLY A 373 -10.23 5.54 9.62
C GLY A 373 -10.43 6.80 8.77
N THR A 374 -11.11 7.80 9.34
CA THR A 374 -11.39 9.05 8.64
C THR A 374 -10.13 9.86 8.38
N PHE A 375 -9.97 10.37 7.16
CA PHE A 375 -8.83 11.19 6.78
C PHE A 375 -9.19 12.26 5.73
N SER A 376 -8.28 13.18 5.53
CA SER A 376 -8.28 14.17 4.45
C SER A 376 -6.93 14.13 3.76
N PHE A 377 -6.84 14.66 2.55
CA PHE A 377 -5.53 15.00 1.99
C PHE A 377 -5.14 16.41 2.39
N ASP A 378 -3.88 16.60 2.73
CA ASP A 378 -3.30 17.92 2.95
C ASP A 378 -2.95 18.62 1.62
N LYS A 379 -2.38 19.83 1.70
CA LYS A 379 -1.98 20.60 0.52
C LYS A 379 -0.90 19.94 -0.34
N ASN A 380 -0.17 19.00 0.22
CA ASN A 380 0.92 18.27 -0.46
C ASN A 380 0.41 16.98 -1.14
N GLY A 381 -0.79 16.52 -0.79
CA GLY A 381 -1.37 15.25 -1.22
C GLY A 381 -1.18 14.11 -0.22
N ASP A 382 -0.68 14.40 0.99
CA ASP A 382 -0.52 13.40 2.04
C ASP A 382 -1.80 13.24 2.88
N THR A 383 -2.01 12.03 3.40
CA THR A 383 -3.05 11.77 4.39
C THR A 383 -2.82 12.56 5.67
N THR A 384 -3.90 12.97 6.33
CA THR A 384 -3.85 13.55 7.68
C THR A 384 -3.69 12.53 8.79
N ARG A 385 -3.67 11.24 8.47
CA ARG A 385 -3.42 10.19 9.47
C ARG A 385 -1.94 10.07 9.79
N THR A 386 -1.65 9.72 11.04
CA THR A 386 -0.28 9.63 11.56
C THR A 386 -0.04 8.35 12.36
N ASP A 387 -1.01 7.43 12.39
CA ASP A 387 -0.92 6.22 13.20
C ASP A 387 0.16 5.30 12.65
N MET A 388 0.94 4.72 13.55
CA MET A 388 1.95 3.71 13.29
C MET A 388 1.74 2.53 14.23
N ALA A 389 2.00 1.33 13.75
CA ALA A 389 1.95 0.11 14.56
C ALA A 389 3.35 -0.47 14.76
N GLY A 390 3.57 -1.02 15.94
CA GLY A 390 4.74 -1.82 16.27
C GLY A 390 4.37 -3.29 16.37
N TYR A 391 5.16 -4.13 15.72
CA TYR A 391 4.99 -5.59 15.68
C TYR A 391 6.24 -6.29 16.19
N LEU A 392 6.06 -7.52 16.68
CA LEU A 392 7.12 -8.48 16.93
C LEU A 392 6.76 -9.77 16.20
N VAL A 393 7.72 -10.41 15.57
CA VAL A 393 7.49 -11.76 15.04
C VAL A 393 7.45 -12.75 16.20
N GLN A 394 6.33 -13.44 16.35
CA GLN A 394 6.11 -14.49 17.34
C GLN A 394 5.35 -15.65 16.69
N GLU A 395 5.71 -16.89 17.00
CA GLU A 395 5.07 -18.10 16.47
C GLU A 395 4.93 -18.08 14.92
N GLY A 396 5.95 -17.53 14.25
CA GLY A 396 5.95 -17.42 12.80
C GLY A 396 4.99 -16.38 12.21
N LYS A 397 4.49 -15.43 13.02
CA LYS A 397 3.53 -14.40 12.60
C LYS A 397 3.92 -13.02 13.13
N PHE A 398 3.47 -11.99 12.45
CA PHE A 398 3.55 -10.61 12.95
C PHE A 398 2.48 -10.38 14.01
N GLN A 399 2.91 -10.31 15.28
CA GLN A 399 2.02 -9.99 16.38
C GLN A 399 2.01 -8.48 16.61
N PHE A 400 0.84 -7.87 16.50
CA PHE A 400 0.64 -6.48 16.85
C PHE A 400 0.88 -6.29 18.35
N LEU A 401 1.78 -5.37 18.70
CA LEU A 401 2.07 -5.07 20.09
C LEU A 401 1.36 -3.81 20.57
N ARG A 402 1.47 -2.74 19.78
CA ARG A 402 0.89 -1.45 20.17
C ARG A 402 0.91 -0.44 19.02
N VAL A 403 0.12 0.62 19.18
CA VAL A 403 0.29 1.84 18.41
C VAL A 403 1.55 2.57 18.91
N ILE A 404 2.37 3.02 17.99
CA ILE A 404 3.61 3.78 18.25
C ILE A 404 3.51 5.16 17.58
N GLY A 405 4.39 6.08 17.95
CA GLY A 405 4.47 7.41 17.35
C GLY A 405 5.78 8.10 17.74
N LYS A 406 6.16 9.12 16.97
CA LYS A 406 7.40 9.88 17.19
C LYS A 406 7.49 10.55 18.58
N ASP A 407 6.36 10.90 19.16
CA ASP A 407 6.23 11.58 20.46
C ASP A 407 5.77 10.63 21.57
N MET A 408 5.90 9.30 21.35
CA MET A 408 5.46 8.33 22.35
C MET A 408 6.29 8.46 23.64
N LYS A 409 5.58 8.31 24.74
CA LYS A 409 6.20 8.24 26.09
C LYS A 409 6.35 6.78 26.49
N CYS A 410 7.50 6.43 27.00
CA CYS A 410 7.77 5.12 27.58
C CYS A 410 7.18 5.01 28.96
#